data_3e679e8203eafa14e67249a3b748f903
#
_entry.id   3e679e8203eafa14e67249a3b748f903
#
_cell.length_a   1.000
_cell.length_b   1.000
_cell.length_c   1.000
_cell.angle_alpha   90.00
_cell.angle_beta   90.00
_cell.angle_gamma   90.00
#
_symmetry.space_group_name_H-M   'P 1'
#
loop_
_entity.id
_entity.type
_entity.pdbx_description
1 polymer ?
#
loop_
_entity_poly.entity_id
_entity_poly.type
_entity_poly.pdbx_seq_one_letter_code
_entity_poly.pdbx_strand_id
1 'polypeptide(L)'
;VIELLAKRSKGMTRKEMCEELKFSDGGAFTTILENLRNCDFIRSYSAFGKKDRDTMYQLGDMFILFYLKFVKNGGGKDEAFWSNSIDDPARRAWSGYAFEQLCLSHIPQIKEALGIRGILSNVCSWYKKGDSEKGIKGHQIDILIERRDQVINVCEAKFSNRPYVVTGKYLQEMFERMEDFRDTVKTNAALHLTMIASDGLATNEYSSEVQSVVTLDDLFKN
;
A
#
# COMPACT_ATOMS: atom_id res chain seq x y z
N VAL A 1 -9.63 6.28 -17.26
CA VAL A 1 -9.50 5.55 -15.99
C VAL A 1 -8.04 5.58 -15.53
N ILE A 2 -7.08 5.06 -16.31
CA ILE A 2 -5.66 4.95 -15.94
C ILE A 2 -5.06 6.29 -15.50
N GLU A 3 -5.18 7.35 -16.33
CA GLU A 3 -4.63 8.68 -15.99
C GLU A 3 -5.29 9.30 -14.75
N LEU A 4 -6.55 8.98 -14.49
CA LEU A 4 -7.26 9.41 -13.31
C LEU A 4 -6.69 8.71 -12.06
N LEU A 5 -6.56 7.38 -12.10
CA LEU A 5 -5.98 6.61 -11.00
C LEU A 5 -4.51 6.93 -10.73
N ALA A 6 -3.74 7.28 -11.77
CA ALA A 6 -2.35 7.72 -11.60
C ALA A 6 -2.19 8.99 -10.74
N LYS A 7 -3.24 9.81 -10.63
CA LYS A 7 -3.27 11.00 -9.76
C LYS A 7 -3.72 10.70 -8.33
N ARG A 8 -4.15 9.48 -8.05
CA ARG A 8 -4.78 9.05 -6.79
C ARG A 8 -4.08 7.81 -6.22
N SER A 9 -2.96 8.01 -5.56
CA SER A 9 -2.17 6.90 -4.99
C SER A 9 -2.98 5.96 -4.09
N LYS A 10 -3.99 6.48 -3.41
CA LYS A 10 -4.91 5.69 -2.56
C LYS A 10 -6.00 4.95 -3.34
N GLY A 11 -6.06 5.14 -4.66
CA GLY A 11 -7.13 4.61 -5.48
C GLY A 11 -8.43 5.40 -5.38
N MET A 12 -9.46 4.88 -6.02
CA MET A 12 -10.81 5.45 -6.06
C MET A 12 -11.86 4.35 -6.06
N THR A 13 -13.03 4.63 -5.51
CA THR A 13 -14.20 3.79 -5.68
C THR A 13 -14.76 3.92 -7.09
N ARG A 14 -15.54 2.93 -7.51
CA ARG A 14 -16.26 2.97 -8.79
C ARG A 14 -17.12 4.24 -8.93
N LYS A 15 -17.82 4.61 -7.85
CA LYS A 15 -18.67 5.79 -7.82
C LYS A 15 -17.88 7.08 -8.06
N GLU A 16 -16.77 7.27 -7.33
CA GLU A 16 -15.89 8.43 -7.50
C GLU A 16 -15.34 8.53 -8.92
N MET A 17 -14.95 7.40 -9.53
CA MET A 17 -14.47 7.38 -10.92
C MET A 17 -15.56 7.77 -11.91
N CYS A 18 -16.80 7.29 -11.74
CA CYS A 18 -17.93 7.66 -12.60
C CYS A 18 -18.21 9.17 -12.51
N GLU A 19 -18.20 9.74 -11.31
CA GLU A 19 -18.41 11.15 -11.07
C GLU A 19 -17.33 12.02 -11.74
N GLU A 20 -16.06 11.69 -11.53
CA GLU A 20 -14.91 12.44 -12.07
C GLU A 20 -14.83 12.34 -13.61
N LEU A 21 -15.10 11.15 -14.17
CA LEU A 21 -15.06 10.92 -15.61
C LEU A 21 -16.35 11.34 -16.33
N LYS A 22 -17.39 11.74 -15.59
CA LYS A 22 -18.74 12.00 -16.11
C LYS A 22 -19.26 10.82 -16.96
N PHE A 23 -18.97 9.60 -16.49
CA PHE A 23 -19.34 8.36 -17.17
C PHE A 23 -20.50 7.69 -16.43
N SER A 24 -21.45 7.11 -17.18
CA SER A 24 -22.59 6.43 -16.58
C SER A 24 -22.15 5.12 -15.89
N ASP A 25 -22.67 4.90 -14.68
CA ASP A 25 -22.45 3.65 -13.94
C ASP A 25 -23.31 2.52 -14.56
N GLY A 26 -22.70 1.73 -15.43
CA GLY A 26 -23.39 0.66 -16.15
C GLY A 26 -22.44 -0.43 -16.63
N GLY A 27 -22.98 -1.39 -17.41
CA GLY A 27 -22.24 -2.56 -17.89
C GLY A 27 -20.97 -2.20 -18.68
N ALA A 28 -21.00 -1.14 -19.50
CA ALA A 28 -19.81 -0.70 -20.24
C ALA A 28 -18.65 -0.33 -19.30
N PHE A 29 -18.93 0.36 -18.20
CA PHE A 29 -17.90 0.71 -17.22
C PHE A 29 -17.39 -0.53 -16.45
N THR A 30 -18.28 -1.50 -16.18
CA THR A 30 -17.89 -2.79 -15.61
C THR A 30 -16.88 -3.48 -16.52
N THR A 31 -17.18 -3.61 -17.81
CA THR A 31 -16.28 -4.23 -18.80
C THR A 31 -14.91 -3.53 -18.86
N ILE A 32 -14.89 -2.19 -18.83
CA ILE A 32 -13.64 -1.42 -18.81
C ILE A 32 -12.81 -1.79 -17.57
N LEU A 33 -13.40 -1.79 -16.38
CA LEU A 33 -12.66 -2.10 -15.14
C LEU A 33 -12.19 -3.55 -15.10
N GLU A 34 -13.02 -4.49 -15.58
CA GLU A 34 -12.64 -5.90 -15.68
C GLU A 34 -11.47 -6.11 -16.65
N ASN A 35 -11.52 -5.51 -17.84
CA ASN A 35 -10.43 -5.60 -18.80
C ASN A 35 -9.12 -5.03 -18.25
N LEU A 36 -9.17 -3.85 -17.63
CA LEU A 36 -7.99 -3.23 -17.03
C LEU A 36 -7.42 -4.08 -15.89
N ARG A 37 -8.28 -4.71 -15.09
CA ARG A 37 -7.87 -5.63 -14.02
C ARG A 37 -7.28 -6.93 -14.58
N ASN A 38 -7.91 -7.52 -15.59
CA ASN A 38 -7.43 -8.76 -16.22
C ASN A 38 -6.09 -8.58 -16.95
N CYS A 39 -5.77 -7.35 -17.35
CA CYS A 39 -4.47 -6.98 -17.92
C CYS A 39 -3.47 -6.45 -16.87
N ASP A 40 -3.78 -6.56 -15.58
CA ASP A 40 -2.96 -6.10 -14.44
C ASP A 40 -2.62 -4.60 -14.45
N PHE A 41 -3.31 -3.78 -15.26
CA PHE A 41 -3.12 -2.33 -15.23
C PHE A 41 -3.66 -1.70 -13.94
N ILE A 42 -4.76 -2.25 -13.42
CA ILE A 42 -5.34 -1.84 -12.15
C ILE A 42 -5.56 -3.05 -11.26
N ARG A 43 -5.46 -2.82 -9.97
CA ARG A 43 -5.91 -3.78 -8.96
C ARG A 43 -7.16 -3.29 -8.24
N SER A 44 -7.90 -4.21 -7.69
CA SER A 44 -9.03 -3.90 -6.80
C SER A 44 -8.76 -4.50 -5.42
N TYR A 45 -9.14 -3.79 -4.38
CA TYR A 45 -9.04 -4.25 -3.01
C TYR A 45 -10.21 -3.76 -2.17
N SER A 46 -10.53 -4.50 -1.14
CA SER A 46 -11.58 -4.13 -0.19
C SER A 46 -10.94 -3.62 1.10
N ALA A 47 -11.52 -2.58 1.69
CA ALA A 47 -11.13 -2.16 3.02
C ALA A 47 -11.74 -3.08 4.08
N PHE A 48 -11.04 -3.25 5.21
CA PHE A 48 -11.47 -4.09 6.34
C PHE A 48 -12.92 -3.78 6.74
N GLY A 49 -13.76 -4.82 6.81
CA GLY A 49 -15.16 -4.69 7.20
C GLY A 49 -16.07 -3.96 6.21
N LYS A 50 -15.58 -3.62 5.01
CA LYS A 50 -16.36 -2.97 3.94
C LYS A 50 -17.00 -4.01 3.01
N LYS A 51 -18.10 -3.59 2.37
CA LYS A 51 -18.81 -4.40 1.38
C LYS A 51 -18.20 -4.23 -0.02
N ASP A 52 -18.52 -5.14 -0.93
CA ASP A 52 -18.03 -5.13 -2.33
C ASP A 52 -18.30 -3.80 -3.06
N ARG A 53 -19.40 -3.11 -2.75
CA ARG A 53 -19.72 -1.79 -3.32
C ARG A 53 -18.70 -0.69 -2.99
N ASP A 54 -17.92 -0.89 -1.92
CA ASP A 54 -16.89 0.04 -1.45
C ASP A 54 -15.49 -0.38 -1.93
N THR A 55 -15.43 -1.27 -2.94
CA THR A 55 -14.18 -1.71 -3.56
C THR A 55 -13.40 -0.52 -4.11
N MET A 56 -12.14 -0.44 -3.73
CA MET A 56 -11.18 0.54 -4.22
C MET A 56 -10.46 -0.01 -5.46
N TYR A 57 -10.27 0.83 -6.43
CA TYR A 57 -9.48 0.55 -7.63
C TYR A 57 -8.24 1.44 -7.62
N GLN A 58 -7.10 0.86 -7.89
CA GLN A 58 -5.80 1.54 -7.82
C GLN A 58 -4.97 1.15 -9.04
N LEU A 59 -4.15 2.07 -9.55
CA LEU A 59 -3.19 1.76 -10.60
C LEU A 59 -2.15 0.79 -10.04
N GLY A 60 -2.06 -0.41 -10.64
CA GLY A 60 -1.13 -1.47 -10.25
C GLY A 60 0.14 -1.49 -11.08
N ASP A 61 0.06 -1.06 -12.34
CA ASP A 61 1.19 -1.04 -13.28
C ASP A 61 2.16 0.11 -12.97
N MET A 62 3.34 -0.24 -12.49
CA MET A 62 4.37 0.71 -12.09
C MET A 62 5.08 1.35 -13.28
N PHE A 63 5.14 0.66 -14.44
CA PHE A 63 5.69 1.23 -15.66
C PHE A 63 4.80 2.36 -16.20
N ILE A 64 3.48 2.16 -16.21
CA ILE A 64 2.55 3.22 -16.61
C ILE A 64 2.67 4.42 -15.67
N LEU A 65 2.74 4.19 -14.35
CA LEU A 65 2.94 5.28 -13.40
C LEU A 65 4.25 6.01 -13.63
N PHE A 66 5.34 5.27 -13.89
CA PHE A 66 6.65 5.84 -14.24
C PHE A 66 6.58 6.67 -15.52
N TYR A 67 5.99 6.10 -16.58
CA TYR A 67 5.83 6.77 -17.86
C TYR A 67 5.05 8.09 -17.72
N LEU A 68 3.90 8.06 -17.06
CA LEU A 68 3.06 9.25 -16.87
C LEU A 68 3.75 10.32 -16.04
N LYS A 69 4.56 9.92 -15.07
CA LYS A 69 5.21 10.86 -14.15
C LYS A 69 6.51 11.44 -14.70
N PHE A 70 7.33 10.64 -15.36
CA PHE A 70 8.69 11.02 -15.72
C PHE A 70 8.96 11.10 -17.23
N VAL A 71 8.23 10.38 -18.07
CA VAL A 71 8.50 10.29 -19.51
C VAL A 71 7.55 11.14 -20.34
N LYS A 72 6.25 11.04 -20.10
CA LYS A 72 5.20 11.70 -20.90
C LYS A 72 5.42 13.20 -21.12
N ASN A 73 5.97 13.90 -20.13
CA ASN A 73 6.17 15.35 -20.15
C ASN A 73 7.61 15.75 -20.51
N GLY A 74 8.40 14.86 -21.15
CA GLY A 74 9.70 15.17 -21.69
C GLY A 74 10.86 15.07 -20.70
N GLY A 75 10.69 14.46 -19.55
CA GLY A 75 11.76 14.23 -18.56
C GLY A 75 12.80 13.18 -18.99
N GLY A 76 12.58 12.46 -20.09
CA GLY A 76 13.47 11.39 -20.56
C GLY A 76 14.52 11.81 -21.60
N LYS A 77 14.89 13.10 -21.67
CA LYS A 77 15.92 13.58 -22.62
C LYS A 77 17.35 13.30 -22.15
N ASP A 78 17.56 13.08 -20.87
CA ASP A 78 18.84 12.69 -20.29
C ASP A 78 18.86 11.17 -20.12
N GLU A 79 19.76 10.47 -20.81
CA GLU A 79 19.93 9.01 -20.69
C GLU A 79 20.27 8.58 -19.25
N ALA A 80 20.97 9.45 -18.50
CA ALA A 80 21.32 9.23 -17.11
C ALA A 80 20.31 9.81 -16.11
N PHE A 81 19.14 10.30 -16.59
CA PHE A 81 18.12 10.94 -15.75
C PHE A 81 17.81 10.16 -14.47
N TRP A 82 17.60 8.87 -14.58
CA TRP A 82 17.25 8.07 -13.40
C TRP A 82 18.41 7.98 -12.40
N SER A 83 19.62 7.76 -12.88
CA SER A 83 20.81 7.71 -12.02
C SER A 83 21.10 9.05 -11.35
N ASN A 84 20.92 10.15 -12.09
CA ASN A 84 21.19 11.50 -11.63
C ASN A 84 20.09 12.10 -10.73
N SER A 85 18.91 11.46 -10.65
CA SER A 85 17.77 11.96 -9.88
C SER A 85 17.61 11.32 -8.49
N ILE A 86 18.70 10.78 -7.91
CA ILE A 86 18.63 10.01 -6.65
C ILE A 86 18.01 10.79 -5.48
N ASP A 87 18.26 12.11 -5.44
CA ASP A 87 17.76 13.02 -4.41
C ASP A 87 16.42 13.70 -4.77
N ASP A 88 15.87 13.39 -5.96
CA ASP A 88 14.60 13.97 -6.40
C ASP A 88 13.43 13.47 -5.53
N PRO A 89 12.66 14.40 -4.91
CA PRO A 89 11.50 14.04 -4.11
C PRO A 89 10.45 13.23 -4.90
N ALA A 90 10.29 13.52 -6.20
CA ALA A 90 9.34 12.79 -7.04
C ALA A 90 9.79 11.34 -7.29
N ARG A 91 11.11 11.10 -7.46
CA ARG A 91 11.69 9.77 -7.54
C ARG A 91 11.49 9.00 -6.23
N ARG A 92 11.81 9.63 -5.08
CA ARG A 92 11.61 8.99 -3.76
C ARG A 92 10.15 8.62 -3.53
N ALA A 93 9.21 9.53 -3.82
CA ALA A 93 7.79 9.27 -3.69
C ALA A 93 7.31 8.14 -4.61
N TRP A 94 7.81 8.09 -5.86
CA TRP A 94 7.50 7.01 -6.78
C TRP A 94 8.07 5.68 -6.30
N SER A 95 9.33 5.64 -5.86
CA SER A 95 9.98 4.42 -5.36
C SER A 95 9.25 3.85 -4.14
N GLY A 96 8.82 4.69 -3.21
CA GLY A 96 8.01 4.26 -2.05
C GLY A 96 6.69 3.63 -2.48
N TYR A 97 5.97 4.30 -3.39
CA TYR A 97 4.72 3.78 -3.92
C TYR A 97 4.91 2.48 -4.73
N ALA A 98 5.94 2.42 -5.59
CA ALA A 98 6.25 1.24 -6.37
C ALA A 98 6.58 0.04 -5.47
N PHE A 99 7.34 0.27 -4.38
CA PHE A 99 7.66 -0.77 -3.41
C PHE A 99 6.42 -1.28 -2.68
N GLU A 100 5.51 -0.40 -2.27
CA GLU A 100 4.23 -0.78 -1.69
C GLU A 100 3.40 -1.67 -2.65
N GLN A 101 3.33 -1.31 -3.94
CA GLN A 101 2.66 -2.13 -4.95
C GLN A 101 3.37 -3.48 -5.17
N LEU A 102 4.70 -3.49 -5.13
CA LEU A 102 5.48 -4.73 -5.16
C LEU A 102 5.14 -5.64 -3.98
N CYS A 103 5.07 -5.11 -2.76
CA CYS A 103 4.66 -5.87 -1.58
C CYS A 103 3.26 -6.47 -1.76
N LEU A 104 2.31 -5.71 -2.30
CA LEU A 104 0.95 -6.16 -2.53
C LEU A 104 0.84 -7.27 -3.59
N SER A 105 1.75 -7.31 -4.57
CA SER A 105 1.83 -8.40 -5.55
C SER A 105 2.58 -9.63 -5.04
N HIS A 106 3.29 -9.53 -3.90
CA HIS A 106 4.09 -10.59 -3.29
C HIS A 106 3.56 -11.06 -1.93
N ILE A 107 2.26 -10.95 -1.70
CA ILE A 107 1.64 -11.40 -0.44
C ILE A 107 1.95 -12.87 -0.09
N PRO A 108 1.95 -13.83 -1.04
CA PRO A 108 2.35 -15.21 -0.74
C PRO A 108 3.77 -15.32 -0.17
N GLN A 109 4.72 -14.58 -0.71
CA GLN A 109 6.11 -14.56 -0.27
C GLN A 109 6.26 -13.88 1.11
N ILE A 110 5.53 -12.79 1.34
CA ILE A 110 5.45 -12.15 2.65
C ILE A 110 4.94 -13.14 3.70
N LYS A 111 3.87 -13.87 3.40
CA LYS A 111 3.32 -14.91 4.30
C LYS A 111 4.32 -16.05 4.54
N GLU A 112 5.10 -16.41 3.53
CA GLU A 112 6.18 -17.41 3.66
C GLU A 112 7.26 -16.91 4.62
N ALA A 113 7.78 -15.70 4.40
CA ALA A 113 8.81 -15.07 5.25
C ALA A 113 8.35 -14.93 6.72
N LEU A 114 7.05 -14.69 6.92
CA LEU A 114 6.45 -14.61 8.26
C LEU A 114 6.15 -15.99 8.87
N GLY A 115 6.36 -17.09 8.14
CA GLY A 115 6.01 -18.44 8.61
C GLY A 115 4.52 -18.69 8.77
N ILE A 116 3.66 -17.93 8.08
CA ILE A 116 2.19 -18.00 8.21
C ILE A 116 1.49 -18.47 6.92
N ARG A 117 2.24 -18.99 5.94
CA ARG A 117 1.67 -19.46 4.66
C ARG A 117 0.57 -20.50 4.85
N GLY A 118 0.70 -21.37 5.85
CA GLY A 118 -0.29 -22.39 6.18
C GLY A 118 -1.51 -21.89 6.92
N ILE A 119 -1.53 -20.62 7.34
CA ILE A 119 -2.66 -20.04 8.09
C ILE A 119 -3.62 -19.38 7.11
N LEU A 120 -4.88 -19.79 7.15
CA LEU A 120 -5.92 -19.13 6.37
C LEU A 120 -6.02 -17.65 6.78
N SER A 121 -5.91 -16.77 5.82
CA SER A 121 -5.91 -15.32 6.06
C SER A 121 -6.57 -14.56 4.94
N ASN A 122 -7.12 -13.41 5.28
CA ASN A 122 -7.64 -12.41 4.35
C ASN A 122 -6.66 -11.23 4.29
N VAL A 123 -6.44 -10.69 3.09
CA VAL A 123 -5.60 -9.51 2.89
C VAL A 123 -6.46 -8.34 2.47
N CYS A 124 -6.38 -7.27 3.21
CA CYS A 124 -7.18 -6.07 2.99
C CYS A 124 -6.39 -4.82 3.37
N SER A 125 -6.99 -3.67 3.19
CA SER A 125 -6.50 -2.39 3.70
C SER A 125 -7.48 -1.83 4.72
N TRP A 126 -7.09 -0.76 5.40
CA TRP A 126 -8.02 -0.01 6.23
C TRP A 126 -7.72 1.49 6.14
N TYR A 127 -8.76 2.30 6.20
CA TYR A 127 -8.61 3.75 6.29
C TYR A 127 -9.72 4.37 7.13
N LYS A 128 -9.37 5.44 7.81
CA LYS A 128 -10.26 6.33 8.55
C LYS A 128 -10.10 7.74 7.99
N LYS A 129 -11.19 8.34 7.54
CA LYS A 129 -11.14 9.75 7.10
C LYS A 129 -10.87 10.65 8.30
N GLY A 130 -9.96 11.60 8.11
CA GLY A 130 -9.80 12.70 9.05
C GLY A 130 -10.98 13.68 8.94
N ASP A 131 -11.17 14.45 10.00
CA ASP A 131 -12.11 15.56 10.06
C ASP A 131 -11.34 16.77 10.61
N SER A 132 -10.95 17.67 9.72
CA SER A 132 -10.16 18.85 10.09
C SER A 132 -10.94 19.82 10.98
N GLU A 133 -12.27 19.87 10.85
CA GLU A 133 -13.12 20.74 11.68
C GLU A 133 -13.17 20.24 13.12
N LYS A 134 -13.06 18.93 13.32
CA LYS A 134 -13.03 18.29 14.64
C LYS A 134 -11.62 17.94 15.13
N GLY A 135 -10.57 18.31 14.38
CA GLY A 135 -9.20 17.98 14.72
C GLY A 135 -8.89 16.47 14.66
N ILE A 136 -9.72 15.67 13.96
CA ILE A 136 -9.54 14.23 13.85
C ILE A 136 -8.54 13.94 12.74
N LYS A 137 -7.43 13.28 13.07
CA LYS A 137 -6.42 12.81 12.11
C LYS A 137 -6.96 11.62 11.32
N GLY A 138 -6.77 11.62 10.01
CA GLY A 138 -7.05 10.46 9.17
C GLY A 138 -5.90 9.47 9.22
N HIS A 139 -6.22 8.17 9.27
CA HIS A 139 -5.23 7.10 9.26
C HIS A 139 -5.49 6.12 8.12
N GLN A 140 -4.43 5.46 7.64
CA GLN A 140 -4.51 4.43 6.62
C GLN A 140 -3.49 3.33 6.91
N ILE A 141 -3.90 2.09 6.67
CA ILE A 141 -3.05 0.90 6.68
C ILE A 141 -3.24 0.22 5.33
N ASP A 142 -2.16 0.12 4.56
CA ASP A 142 -2.22 -0.34 3.18
C ASP A 142 -2.28 -1.85 3.07
N ILE A 143 -1.64 -2.55 4.00
CA ILE A 143 -1.61 -4.02 4.04
C ILE A 143 -1.94 -4.51 5.45
N LEU A 144 -3.09 -5.18 5.56
CA LEU A 144 -3.50 -5.95 6.72
C LEU A 144 -3.58 -7.41 6.33
N ILE A 145 -2.98 -8.30 7.11
CA ILE A 145 -3.14 -9.76 6.97
C ILE A 145 -3.93 -10.24 8.18
N GLU A 146 -5.24 -10.39 7.98
CA GLU A 146 -6.16 -10.90 9.00
C GLU A 146 -6.11 -12.41 9.00
N ARG A 147 -5.61 -13.00 10.08
CA ARG A 147 -5.37 -14.43 10.24
C ARG A 147 -6.48 -15.09 11.05
N ARG A 148 -6.76 -16.34 10.73
CA ARG A 148 -7.76 -17.12 11.50
C ARG A 148 -7.34 -17.48 12.93
N ASP A 149 -6.06 -17.42 13.25
CA ASP A 149 -5.51 -17.65 14.58
C ASP A 149 -5.58 -16.42 15.50
N GLN A 150 -6.48 -15.49 15.21
CA GLN A 150 -6.75 -14.30 16.00
C GLN A 150 -5.57 -13.31 16.07
N VAL A 151 -4.75 -13.26 15.03
CA VAL A 151 -3.70 -12.26 14.84
C VAL A 151 -3.96 -11.47 13.57
N ILE A 152 -3.71 -10.17 13.60
CA ILE A 152 -3.69 -9.29 12.44
C ILE A 152 -2.31 -8.70 12.31
N ASN A 153 -1.59 -9.04 11.24
CA ASN A 153 -0.36 -8.35 10.90
C ASN A 153 -0.71 -6.99 10.29
N VAL A 154 -0.30 -5.93 10.96
CA VAL A 154 -0.37 -4.54 10.47
C VAL A 154 0.95 -4.27 9.76
N CYS A 155 0.93 -4.33 8.43
CA CYS A 155 2.12 -4.24 7.63
C CYS A 155 2.35 -2.82 7.13
N GLU A 156 3.58 -2.35 7.29
CA GLU A 156 4.05 -1.06 6.77
C GLU A 156 5.21 -1.26 5.82
N ALA A 157 5.07 -0.82 4.57
CA ALA A 157 6.11 -0.94 3.55
C ALA A 157 7.02 0.31 3.54
N LYS A 158 8.33 0.11 3.54
CA LYS A 158 9.35 1.18 3.48
C LYS A 158 10.43 0.87 2.47
N PHE A 159 10.52 1.70 1.46
CA PHE A 159 11.65 1.68 0.52
C PHE A 159 12.78 2.58 1.02
N SER A 160 13.97 2.02 1.14
CA SER A 160 15.21 2.74 1.48
C SER A 160 16.41 2.05 0.85
N ASN A 161 17.47 2.82 0.56
CA ASN A 161 18.72 2.30 -0.02
C ASN A 161 19.71 1.83 1.06
N ARG A 162 19.28 1.72 2.30
CA ARG A 162 20.04 1.24 3.46
C ARG A 162 19.05 0.80 4.53
N PRO A 163 19.47 0.07 5.56
CA PRO A 163 18.59 -0.36 6.64
C PRO A 163 17.77 0.81 7.20
N TYR A 164 16.46 0.64 7.26
CA TYR A 164 15.53 1.69 7.69
C TYR A 164 15.66 1.95 9.18
N VAL A 165 15.82 3.20 9.57
CA VAL A 165 15.92 3.61 10.98
C VAL A 165 14.54 3.89 11.52
N VAL A 166 14.04 3.03 12.42
CA VAL A 166 12.81 3.28 13.18
C VAL A 166 13.11 4.32 14.25
N THR A 167 12.38 5.44 14.23
CA THR A 167 12.48 6.48 15.26
C THR A 167 11.34 6.36 16.27
N GLY A 168 11.54 6.84 17.51
CA GLY A 168 10.51 6.80 18.54
C GLY A 168 9.22 7.51 18.12
N LYS A 169 9.34 8.67 17.44
CA LYS A 169 8.19 9.39 16.89
C LYS A 169 7.42 8.54 15.87
N TYR A 170 8.15 7.91 14.95
CA TYR A 170 7.53 7.07 13.91
C TYR A 170 6.83 5.85 14.52
N LEU A 171 7.47 5.20 15.50
CA LEU A 171 6.90 4.06 16.22
C LEU A 171 5.61 4.45 16.95
N GLN A 172 5.61 5.61 17.62
CA GLN A 172 4.42 6.14 18.27
C GLN A 172 3.28 6.38 17.26
N GLU A 173 3.57 6.99 16.10
CA GLU A 173 2.58 7.19 15.04
C GLU A 173 2.00 5.86 14.52
N MET A 174 2.81 4.80 14.48
CA MET A 174 2.34 3.46 14.11
C MET A 174 1.40 2.87 15.17
N PHE A 175 1.75 2.98 16.45
CA PHE A 175 0.90 2.50 17.54
C PHE A 175 -0.43 3.27 17.63
N GLU A 176 -0.41 4.59 17.48
CA GLU A 176 -1.64 5.41 17.41
C GLU A 176 -2.55 4.94 16.27
N ARG A 177 -1.98 4.61 15.11
CA ARG A 177 -2.72 4.08 13.96
C ARG A 177 -3.30 2.69 14.23
N MET A 178 -2.55 1.82 14.92
CA MET A 178 -3.01 0.49 15.31
C MET A 178 -4.13 0.55 16.36
N GLU A 179 -4.04 1.45 17.33
CA GLU A 179 -5.09 1.69 18.31
C GLU A 179 -6.36 2.24 17.65
N ASP A 180 -6.23 3.23 16.79
CA ASP A 180 -7.35 3.78 16.02
C ASP A 180 -8.04 2.70 15.14
N PHE A 181 -7.26 1.80 14.55
CA PHE A 181 -7.79 0.63 13.84
C PHE A 181 -8.58 -0.27 14.79
N ARG A 182 -7.97 -0.68 15.91
CA ARG A 182 -8.61 -1.54 16.93
C ARG A 182 -9.94 -0.98 17.40
N ASP A 183 -9.97 0.30 17.77
CA ASP A 183 -11.15 0.98 18.30
C ASP A 183 -12.25 1.11 17.25
N THR A 184 -11.86 1.40 16.00
CA THR A 184 -12.82 1.60 14.91
C THR A 184 -13.48 0.27 14.50
N VAL A 185 -12.70 -0.82 14.40
CA VAL A 185 -13.22 -2.12 13.96
C VAL A 185 -13.67 -3.01 15.12
N LYS A 186 -13.36 -2.62 16.37
CA LYS A 186 -13.70 -3.34 17.60
C LYS A 186 -13.20 -4.80 17.58
N THR A 187 -11.97 -5.01 17.12
CA THR A 187 -11.36 -6.33 17.08
C THR A 187 -10.69 -6.71 18.40
N ASN A 188 -10.83 -7.99 18.78
CA ASN A 188 -10.11 -8.59 19.91
C ASN A 188 -8.84 -9.33 19.46
N ALA A 189 -8.51 -9.34 18.16
CA ALA A 189 -7.32 -9.97 17.65
C ALA A 189 -6.05 -9.26 18.15
N ALA A 190 -4.98 -10.02 18.33
CA ALA A 190 -3.66 -9.44 18.60
C ALA A 190 -3.16 -8.70 17.35
N LEU A 191 -2.71 -7.46 17.51
CA LEU A 191 -2.13 -6.68 16.42
C LEU A 191 -0.61 -6.82 16.45
N HIS A 192 -0.03 -7.30 15.36
CA HIS A 192 1.41 -7.45 15.20
C HIS A 192 1.92 -6.41 14.19
N LEU A 193 2.77 -5.49 14.64
CA LEU A 193 3.45 -4.55 13.76
C LEU A 193 4.48 -5.32 12.92
N THR A 194 4.31 -5.28 11.61
CA THR A 194 5.16 -5.93 10.63
C THR A 194 5.76 -4.88 9.70
N MET A 195 7.08 -4.76 9.68
CA MET A 195 7.76 -3.87 8.73
C MET A 195 8.22 -4.65 7.51
N ILE A 196 7.86 -4.16 6.33
CA ILE A 196 8.39 -4.66 5.06
C ILE A 196 9.35 -3.60 4.55
N ALA A 197 10.64 -3.78 4.79
CA ALA A 197 11.67 -2.78 4.49
C ALA A 197 12.65 -3.32 3.46
N SER A 198 12.89 -2.57 2.38
CA SER A 198 13.71 -3.05 1.24
C SER A 198 15.08 -3.58 1.68
N ASP A 199 15.73 -2.95 2.63
CA ASP A 199 17.05 -3.34 3.17
C ASP A 199 16.99 -3.66 4.68
N GLY A 200 15.82 -4.11 5.17
CA GLY A 200 15.62 -4.42 6.59
C GLY A 200 15.63 -3.19 7.50
N LEU A 201 15.80 -3.43 8.80
CA LEU A 201 15.81 -2.37 9.81
C LEU A 201 17.21 -2.21 10.40
N ALA A 202 17.60 -0.96 10.66
CA ALA A 202 18.75 -0.66 11.50
C ALA A 202 18.45 -1.02 12.95
N THR A 203 19.41 -1.70 13.61
CA THR A 203 19.26 -2.08 15.01
C THR A 203 19.35 -0.84 15.90
N ASN A 204 18.30 -0.60 16.67
CA ASN A 204 18.23 0.43 17.71
C ASN A 204 17.18 0.03 18.76
N GLU A 205 16.99 0.87 19.78
CA GLU A 205 16.02 0.64 20.86
C GLU A 205 14.57 0.48 20.37
N TYR A 206 14.21 1.15 19.26
CA TYR A 206 12.84 1.14 18.72
C TYR A 206 12.59 -0.02 17.74
N SER A 207 13.64 -0.55 17.11
CA SER A 207 13.48 -1.65 16.15
C SER A 207 13.07 -2.96 16.84
N SER A 208 13.34 -3.12 18.14
CA SER A 208 12.93 -4.29 18.95
C SER A 208 11.41 -4.35 19.19
N GLU A 209 10.71 -3.23 19.05
CA GLU A 209 9.24 -3.16 19.17
C GLU A 209 8.50 -3.65 17.92
N VAL A 210 9.21 -3.84 16.80
CA VAL A 210 8.66 -4.41 15.57
C VAL A 210 8.66 -5.93 15.68
N GLN A 211 7.46 -6.54 15.69
CA GLN A 211 7.33 -7.99 15.90
C GLN A 211 7.86 -8.83 14.74
N SER A 212 7.81 -8.29 13.51
CA SER A 212 8.28 -9.02 12.33
C SER A 212 8.85 -8.08 11.28
N VAL A 213 9.91 -8.53 10.61
CA VAL A 213 10.54 -7.79 9.50
C VAL A 213 10.62 -8.69 8.30
N VAL A 214 10.24 -8.16 7.14
CA VAL A 214 10.38 -8.81 5.82
C VAL A 214 11.22 -7.89 4.96
N THR A 215 12.16 -8.45 4.22
CA THR A 215 13.06 -7.70 3.33
C THR A 215 12.67 -7.84 1.87
N LEU A 216 13.25 -7.01 0.99
CA LEU A 216 13.07 -7.15 -0.45
C LEU A 216 13.54 -8.54 -0.93
N ASP A 217 14.65 -9.05 -0.39
CA ASP A 217 15.17 -10.38 -0.75
C ASP A 217 14.19 -11.50 -0.42
N ASP A 218 13.43 -11.37 0.69
CA ASP A 218 12.41 -12.35 1.07
C ASP A 218 11.27 -12.46 0.05
N LEU A 219 10.99 -11.38 -0.69
CA LEU A 219 9.96 -11.38 -1.73
C LEU A 219 10.34 -12.21 -2.96
N PHE A 220 11.63 -12.52 -3.14
CA PHE A 220 12.17 -13.24 -4.31
C PHE A 220 12.87 -14.55 -3.94
N LYS A 221 12.79 -14.99 -2.68
CA LYS A 221 13.20 -16.34 -2.28
C LYS A 221 12.23 -17.37 -2.85
N ASN A 222 12.79 -18.41 -3.49
CA ASN A 222 12.05 -19.56 -4.00
C ASN A 222 11.80 -20.59 -2.88
#